data_b5601c379a32241208c62bce4d398d15
#
_entry.id   b5601c379a32241208c62bce4d398d15
#
_cell.length_a   1.000
_cell.length_b   1.000
_cell.length_c   1.000
_cell.angle_alpha   90.00
_cell.angle_beta   90.00
_cell.angle_gamma   90.00
#
_symmetry.space_group_name_H-M   'P 1'
#
loop_
_entity.id
_entity.type
_entity.pdbx_description
1 polymer ?
#
loop_
_entity_poly.entity_id
_entity_poly.type
_entity_poly.pdbx_seq_one_letter_code
_entity_poly.pdbx_strand_id
1 'polypeptide(L)'
;SVADQIEDPIVIPYSDQPGFPEGLSEPDGVLVVANHDGVNIAYMRGRAEFHQTGDAAAMAVPLETLAMLGATNFILTSGVGSVRGDMHPGNLVLITDHINLGGINPLIGMSSDGGFISLTEAYDQKLFRRLKRATLHCGVQTHEGVMMWFSGPSFETPAEIKMARTLGADVVSTSMAPEVIL
;
A
#
# COMPACT_ATOMS: atom_id res chain seq x y z
N SER A 1 -11.05 9.52 9.35
CA SER A 1 -9.74 8.90 8.97
C SER A 1 -8.67 9.30 9.96
N VAL A 2 -7.48 8.72 9.88
CA VAL A 2 -6.32 9.15 10.68
C VAL A 2 -6.03 10.63 10.44
N ALA A 3 -6.16 11.08 9.19
CA ALA A 3 -5.96 12.49 8.82
C ALA A 3 -6.91 13.46 9.55
N ASP A 4 -8.11 13.02 9.90
CA ASP A 4 -9.10 13.86 10.60
C ASP A 4 -8.77 14.06 12.10
N GLN A 5 -7.80 13.32 12.62
CA GLN A 5 -7.33 13.38 14.02
C GLN A 5 -6.03 14.18 14.19
N ILE A 6 -5.47 14.68 13.08
CA ILE A 6 -4.22 15.44 13.06
C ILE A 6 -4.54 16.91 13.34
N GLU A 7 -3.86 17.51 14.31
CA GLU A 7 -3.99 18.94 14.62
C GLU A 7 -3.22 19.77 13.60
N ASP A 8 -3.81 20.89 13.18
CA ASP A 8 -3.25 21.90 12.25
C ASP A 8 -2.59 21.32 10.99
N PRO A 9 -3.28 20.44 10.21
CA PRO A 9 -2.70 19.85 9.03
C PRO A 9 -2.61 20.86 7.87
N ILE A 10 -1.55 20.75 7.07
CA ILE A 10 -1.49 21.35 5.75
C ILE A 10 -2.12 20.36 4.76
N VAL A 11 -3.18 20.77 4.08
CA VAL A 11 -3.87 19.94 3.09
C VAL A 11 -3.54 20.47 1.70
N ILE A 12 -3.00 19.61 0.85
CA ILE A 12 -2.56 19.93 -0.49
C ILE A 12 -3.34 19.06 -1.48
N PRO A 13 -4.21 19.61 -2.33
CA PRO A 13 -4.91 18.86 -3.35
C PRO A 13 -3.94 18.22 -4.35
N TYR A 14 -4.23 17.01 -4.81
CA TYR A 14 -3.44 16.36 -5.86
C TYR A 14 -3.52 17.11 -7.18
N SER A 15 -4.66 17.76 -7.45
CA SER A 15 -4.84 18.61 -8.63
C SER A 15 -3.83 19.75 -8.72
N ASP A 16 -3.27 20.18 -7.61
CA ASP A 16 -2.26 21.24 -7.54
C ASP A 16 -0.84 20.71 -7.73
N GLN A 17 -0.68 19.40 -7.88
CA GLN A 17 0.60 18.70 -7.95
C GLN A 17 0.78 18.01 -9.31
N PRO A 18 1.70 18.48 -10.17
CA PRO A 18 1.94 17.83 -11.46
C PRO A 18 2.32 16.36 -11.32
N GLY A 19 1.65 15.48 -12.06
CA GLY A 19 1.94 14.04 -12.08
C GLY A 19 1.33 13.25 -10.91
N PHE A 20 0.56 13.91 -10.05
CA PHE A 20 -0.25 13.20 -9.07
C PHE A 20 -1.53 12.66 -9.71
N PRO A 21 -2.15 11.60 -9.14
CA PRO A 21 -3.37 11.01 -9.70
C PRO A 21 -4.52 12.02 -9.80
N GLU A 22 -5.16 12.04 -10.97
CA GLU A 22 -6.35 12.86 -11.24
C GLU A 22 -7.63 12.03 -11.06
N GLY A 23 -8.76 12.73 -10.94
CA GLY A 23 -10.09 12.13 -10.95
C GLY A 23 -10.47 11.37 -9.67
N LEU A 24 -9.71 11.51 -8.60
CA LEU A 24 -10.12 11.01 -7.29
C LEU A 24 -11.19 11.94 -6.72
N SER A 25 -12.32 11.35 -6.26
CA SER A 25 -13.44 12.11 -5.69
C SER A 25 -13.19 12.46 -4.23
N GLU A 26 -13.68 13.63 -3.81
CA GLU A 26 -13.69 14.04 -2.40
C GLU A 26 -14.28 12.93 -1.48
N PRO A 27 -13.68 12.67 -0.34
CA PRO A 27 -12.60 13.42 0.32
C PRO A 27 -11.17 12.93 -0.03
N ASP A 28 -11.02 12.11 -1.05
CA ASP A 28 -9.73 11.59 -1.53
C ASP A 28 -9.05 12.59 -2.49
N GLY A 29 -7.81 12.28 -2.89
CA GLY A 29 -7.05 13.15 -3.77
C GLY A 29 -6.37 14.32 -3.06
N VAL A 30 -5.97 14.14 -1.82
CA VAL A 30 -5.22 15.15 -1.04
C VAL A 30 -4.02 14.53 -0.33
N LEU A 31 -2.95 15.30 -0.24
CA LEU A 31 -1.81 15.06 0.63
C LEU A 31 -2.00 15.87 1.91
N VAL A 32 -1.99 15.22 3.06
CA VAL A 32 -2.08 15.85 4.38
C VAL A 32 -0.71 15.79 5.03
N VAL A 33 -0.13 16.94 5.30
CA VAL A 33 1.20 17.05 5.94
C VAL A 33 1.02 17.67 7.33
N ALA A 34 1.61 17.05 8.32
CA ALA A 34 1.53 17.53 9.68
C ALA A 34 2.73 17.07 10.53
N ASN A 35 2.91 17.72 11.68
CA ASN A 35 3.77 17.23 12.74
C ASN A 35 2.90 16.62 13.84
N HIS A 36 3.11 15.36 14.14
CA HIS A 36 2.41 14.65 15.21
C HIS A 36 3.44 14.13 16.21
N ASP A 37 3.38 14.63 17.44
CA ASP A 37 4.31 14.30 18.52
C ASP A 37 5.81 14.42 18.12
N GLY A 38 6.14 15.46 17.35
CA GLY A 38 7.52 15.70 16.89
C GLY A 38 7.93 14.86 15.66
N VAL A 39 7.03 14.08 15.09
CA VAL A 39 7.25 13.31 13.86
C VAL A 39 6.53 13.98 12.70
N ASN A 40 7.26 14.29 11.64
CA ASN A 40 6.65 14.77 10.40
C ASN A 40 5.99 13.61 9.67
N ILE A 41 4.73 13.76 9.36
CA ILE A 41 3.90 12.76 8.68
C ILE A 41 3.36 13.37 7.39
N ALA A 42 3.46 12.62 6.31
CA ALA A 42 2.76 12.88 5.06
C ALA A 42 1.75 11.76 4.83
N TYR A 43 0.47 12.07 4.88
CA TYR A 43 -0.61 11.11 4.70
C TYR A 43 -1.27 11.33 3.34
N MET A 44 -1.11 10.37 2.46
CA MET A 44 -1.77 10.35 1.15
C MET A 44 -3.19 9.82 1.31
N ARG A 45 -4.17 10.68 1.14
CA ARG A 45 -5.58 10.32 1.16
C ARG A 45 -6.05 10.02 -0.25
N GLY A 46 -6.22 8.74 -0.53
CA GLY A 46 -6.51 8.23 -1.86
C GLY A 46 -5.25 7.90 -2.67
N ARG A 47 -5.42 7.01 -3.60
CA ARG A 47 -4.41 6.60 -4.59
C ARG A 47 -5.08 6.17 -5.88
N ALA A 48 -4.35 6.20 -6.97
CA ALA A 48 -4.76 5.55 -8.22
C ALA A 48 -4.51 4.05 -8.11
N GLU A 49 -5.54 3.27 -8.37
CA GLU A 49 -5.46 1.80 -8.39
C GLU A 49 -5.29 1.30 -9.82
N PHE A 50 -4.48 0.26 -10.00
CA PHE A 50 -4.25 -0.34 -11.32
C PHE A 50 -5.56 -0.68 -12.05
N HIS A 51 -6.54 -1.22 -11.35
CA HIS A 51 -7.82 -1.60 -11.94
C HIS A 51 -8.66 -0.40 -12.46
N GLN A 52 -8.34 0.82 -12.04
CA GLN A 52 -9.01 2.04 -12.50
C GLN A 52 -8.35 2.62 -13.75
N THR A 53 -7.03 2.57 -13.80
CA THR A 53 -6.24 3.28 -14.82
C THR A 53 -5.59 2.36 -15.84
N GLY A 54 -5.34 1.10 -15.49
CA GLY A 54 -4.49 0.18 -16.24
C GLY A 54 -2.99 0.52 -16.17
N ASP A 55 -2.63 1.52 -15.37
CA ASP A 55 -1.25 1.95 -15.16
C ASP A 55 -0.75 1.52 -13.78
N ALA A 56 0.20 0.59 -13.77
CA ALA A 56 0.82 0.13 -12.52
C ALA A 56 1.77 1.17 -11.92
N ALA A 57 2.26 2.13 -12.73
CA ALA A 57 3.17 3.18 -12.29
C ALA A 57 2.46 4.48 -11.86
N ALA A 58 1.13 4.49 -11.81
CA ALA A 58 0.34 5.69 -11.50
C ALA A 58 0.74 6.39 -10.18
N MET A 59 1.32 5.65 -9.24
CA MET A 59 1.79 6.19 -7.96
C MET A 59 3.29 6.49 -7.91
N ALA A 60 4.02 6.37 -9.02
CA ALA A 60 5.47 6.59 -9.05
C ALA A 60 5.85 8.03 -8.67
N VAL A 61 5.26 9.02 -9.34
CA VAL A 61 5.54 10.45 -9.06
C VAL A 61 5.21 10.84 -7.61
N PRO A 62 4.04 10.50 -7.06
CA PRO A 62 3.75 10.75 -5.65
C PRO A 62 4.77 10.15 -4.68
N LEU A 63 5.13 8.88 -4.86
CA LEU A 63 6.07 8.19 -3.96
C LEU A 63 7.48 8.77 -4.08
N GLU A 64 7.96 9.03 -5.30
CA GLU A 64 9.24 9.68 -5.53
C GLU A 64 9.27 11.09 -4.94
N THR A 65 8.22 11.86 -5.11
CA THR A 65 8.09 13.19 -4.51
C THR A 65 8.23 13.15 -2.99
N LEU A 66 7.53 12.22 -2.32
CA LEU A 66 7.65 12.07 -0.87
C LEU A 66 9.06 11.63 -0.45
N ALA A 67 9.70 10.74 -1.20
CA ALA A 67 11.08 10.34 -0.95
C ALA A 67 12.06 11.53 -1.09
N MET A 68 11.91 12.34 -2.13
CA MET A 68 12.70 13.56 -2.34
C MET A 68 12.46 14.61 -1.25
N LEU A 69 11.27 14.68 -0.68
CA LEU A 69 10.94 15.53 0.47
C LEU A 69 11.47 14.99 1.81
N GLY A 70 12.12 13.82 1.79
CA GLY A 70 12.79 13.25 2.96
C GLY A 70 12.01 12.17 3.69
N ALA A 71 10.94 11.63 3.10
CA ALA A 71 10.27 10.46 3.66
C ALA A 71 11.20 9.25 3.61
N THR A 72 11.46 8.65 4.76
CA THR A 72 12.35 7.49 4.91
C THR A 72 11.61 6.20 5.24
N ASN A 73 10.36 6.30 5.63
CA ASN A 73 9.52 5.15 5.97
C ASN A 73 8.18 5.31 5.28
N PHE A 74 7.74 4.26 4.59
CA PHE A 74 6.45 4.20 3.94
C PHE A 74 5.60 3.13 4.61
N ILE A 75 4.37 3.47 4.99
CA ILE A 75 3.38 2.55 5.53
C ILE A 75 2.20 2.54 4.56
N LEU A 76 2.01 1.43 3.88
CA LEU A 76 0.93 1.23 2.94
C LEU A 76 -0.23 0.50 3.63
N THR A 77 -1.45 0.94 3.36
CA THR A 77 -2.66 0.33 3.93
C THR A 77 -3.69 0.04 2.84
N SER A 78 -4.41 -1.06 2.98
CA SER A 78 -5.47 -1.46 2.04
C SER A 78 -6.46 -2.40 2.72
N GLY A 79 -7.65 -2.49 2.16
CA GLY A 79 -8.54 -3.61 2.44
C GLY A 79 -8.04 -4.89 1.76
N VAL A 80 -8.16 -6.02 2.46
CA VAL A 80 -7.76 -7.33 1.94
C VAL A 80 -8.85 -8.37 2.17
N GLY A 81 -8.94 -9.36 1.28
CA GLY A 81 -9.75 -10.57 1.47
C GLY A 81 -8.91 -11.67 2.13
N SER A 82 -9.41 -12.30 3.20
CA SER A 82 -8.71 -13.43 3.81
C SER A 82 -8.96 -14.72 3.07
N VAL A 83 -7.92 -15.51 2.84
CA VAL A 83 -8.02 -16.89 2.37
C VAL A 83 -7.89 -17.91 3.51
N ARG A 84 -7.77 -17.42 4.76
CA ARG A 84 -7.68 -18.19 6.00
C ARG A 84 -8.98 -18.13 6.80
N GLY A 85 -9.31 -19.19 7.49
CA GLY A 85 -10.52 -19.25 8.33
C GLY A 85 -10.40 -18.61 9.71
N ASP A 86 -9.17 -18.30 10.15
CA ASP A 86 -8.87 -17.72 11.46
C ASP A 86 -8.71 -16.18 11.42
N MET A 87 -8.76 -15.58 10.24
CA MET A 87 -8.74 -14.13 10.05
C MET A 87 -10.16 -13.65 9.74
N HIS A 88 -10.73 -12.86 10.63
CA HIS A 88 -12.10 -12.36 10.51
C HIS A 88 -12.15 -10.89 10.06
N PRO A 89 -13.27 -10.42 9.50
CA PRO A 89 -13.47 -9.00 9.23
C PRO A 89 -13.22 -8.16 10.49
N GLY A 90 -12.49 -7.06 10.32
CA GLY A 90 -12.06 -6.19 11.42
C GLY A 90 -10.70 -6.55 12.02
N ASN A 91 -10.10 -7.68 11.63
CA ASN A 91 -8.72 -7.97 12.01
C ASN A 91 -7.74 -7.15 11.18
N LEU A 92 -6.59 -6.84 11.78
CA LEU A 92 -5.46 -6.22 11.10
C LEU A 92 -4.48 -7.32 10.65
N VAL A 93 -3.98 -7.22 9.42
CA VAL A 93 -2.95 -8.13 8.91
C VAL A 93 -1.70 -7.33 8.59
N LEU A 94 -0.60 -7.64 9.25
CA LEU A 94 0.73 -7.12 8.91
C LEU A 94 1.30 -7.97 7.76
N ILE A 95 1.45 -7.35 6.60
CA ILE A 95 1.97 -8.03 5.42
C ILE A 95 3.48 -8.22 5.56
N THR A 96 3.92 -9.46 5.39
CA THR A 96 5.32 -9.85 5.49
C THR A 96 6.00 -10.02 4.14
N ASP A 97 5.20 -10.30 3.11
CA ASP A 97 5.65 -10.46 1.72
C ASP A 97 4.46 -10.41 0.77
N HIS A 98 4.72 -10.39 -0.54
CA HIS A 98 3.66 -10.48 -1.52
C HIS A 98 3.98 -11.43 -2.68
N ILE A 99 2.93 -11.92 -3.32
CA ILE A 99 2.99 -12.71 -4.56
C ILE A 99 2.33 -11.86 -5.65
N ASN A 100 3.11 -11.42 -6.64
CA ASN A 100 2.63 -10.77 -7.85
C ASN A 100 2.53 -11.80 -8.99
N LEU A 101 1.47 -12.60 -8.97
CA LEU A 101 1.30 -13.68 -9.96
C LEU A 101 0.99 -13.14 -11.37
N GLY A 102 0.31 -12.00 -11.46
CA GLY A 102 -0.06 -11.38 -12.74
C GLY A 102 1.14 -10.85 -13.53
N GLY A 103 2.32 -10.69 -12.90
CA GLY A 103 3.55 -10.24 -13.55
C GLY A 103 3.50 -8.78 -14.04
N ILE A 104 2.48 -8.02 -13.67
CA ILE A 104 2.39 -6.59 -13.95
C ILE A 104 3.41 -5.88 -13.05
N ASN A 105 4.35 -5.17 -13.68
CA ASN A 105 5.43 -4.54 -12.93
C ASN A 105 5.51 -3.05 -13.28
N PRO A 106 5.36 -2.15 -12.30
CA PRO A 106 5.37 -0.71 -12.51
C PRO A 106 6.70 -0.17 -13.04
N LEU A 107 7.78 -0.91 -12.90
CA LEU A 107 9.11 -0.50 -13.37
C LEU A 107 9.33 -0.74 -14.86
N ILE A 108 8.41 -1.43 -15.56
CA ILE A 108 8.51 -1.64 -17.00
C ILE A 108 8.46 -0.29 -17.71
N GLY A 109 9.52 0.03 -18.44
CA GLY A 109 9.65 1.28 -19.20
C GLY A 109 10.14 2.48 -18.37
N MET A 110 10.32 2.36 -17.06
CA MET A 110 10.79 3.47 -16.20
C MET A 110 12.30 3.60 -16.12
N SER A 111 13.04 2.51 -16.28
CA SER A 111 14.50 2.53 -16.09
C SER A 111 15.25 2.83 -17.38
N SER A 112 16.09 3.85 -17.39
CA SER A 112 17.09 4.11 -18.43
C SER A 112 18.29 3.16 -18.37
N ASP A 113 18.59 2.61 -17.20
CA ASP A 113 19.82 1.88 -16.91
C ASP A 113 19.65 0.36 -16.85
N GLY A 114 18.43 -0.16 -17.11
CA GLY A 114 18.13 -1.59 -17.25
C GLY A 114 18.44 -2.48 -16.04
N GLY A 115 18.62 -1.88 -14.85
CA GLY A 115 18.93 -2.62 -13.63
C GLY A 115 17.70 -3.29 -13.01
N PHE A 116 17.87 -4.54 -12.56
CA PHE A 116 16.88 -5.20 -11.70
C PHE A 116 17.04 -4.71 -10.27
N ILE A 117 15.91 -4.41 -9.60
CA ILE A 117 15.91 -4.15 -8.16
C ILE A 117 15.59 -5.42 -7.38
N SER A 118 16.21 -5.57 -6.21
CA SER A 118 15.93 -6.69 -5.31
C SER A 118 14.74 -6.36 -4.43
N LEU A 119 13.76 -7.24 -4.38
CA LEU A 119 12.61 -7.16 -3.47
C LEU A 119 12.79 -8.02 -2.21
N THR A 120 13.98 -8.59 -1.98
CA THR A 120 14.24 -9.48 -0.83
C THR A 120 13.97 -8.80 0.50
N GLU A 121 14.19 -7.49 0.59
CA GLU A 121 13.98 -6.68 1.80
C GLU A 121 12.93 -5.58 1.58
N ALA A 122 11.98 -5.78 0.65
CA ALA A 122 10.93 -4.81 0.37
C ALA A 122 10.05 -4.51 1.60
N TYR A 123 9.93 -5.47 2.51
CA TYR A 123 9.21 -5.33 3.78
C TYR A 123 10.20 -5.19 4.94
N ASP A 124 10.40 -3.95 5.42
CA ASP A 124 11.37 -3.65 6.46
C ASP A 124 11.04 -4.33 7.80
N GLN A 125 11.93 -5.22 8.24
CA GLN A 125 11.75 -6.01 9.45
C GLN A 125 11.81 -5.18 10.75
N LYS A 126 12.45 -4.01 10.75
CA LYS A 126 12.51 -3.14 11.93
C LYS A 126 11.19 -2.40 12.09
N LEU A 127 10.67 -1.87 10.98
CA LEU A 127 9.36 -1.21 10.94
C LEU A 127 8.24 -2.20 11.27
N PHE A 128 8.29 -3.40 10.70
CA PHE A 128 7.37 -4.49 11.01
C PHE A 128 7.30 -4.77 12.52
N ARG A 129 8.46 -4.96 13.19
CA ARG A 129 8.49 -5.18 14.64
C ARG A 129 7.94 -4.01 15.45
N ARG A 130 8.13 -2.76 14.98
CA ARG A 130 7.55 -1.58 15.62
C ARG A 130 6.03 -1.56 15.48
N LEU A 131 5.50 -1.81 14.29
CA LEU A 131 4.06 -1.90 14.04
C LEU A 131 3.43 -3.01 14.91
N LYS A 132 4.02 -4.20 14.93
CA LYS A 132 3.54 -5.31 15.77
C LYS A 132 3.48 -4.95 17.26
N ARG A 133 4.47 -4.23 17.79
CA ARG A 133 4.43 -3.75 19.18
C ARG A 133 3.34 -2.70 19.38
N ALA A 134 3.15 -1.80 18.43
CA ALA A 134 2.11 -0.78 18.51
C ALA A 134 0.71 -1.41 18.54
N THR A 135 0.43 -2.38 17.66
CA THR A 135 -0.86 -3.08 17.66
C THR A 135 -1.14 -3.83 18.97
N LEU A 136 -0.12 -4.49 19.53
CA LEU A 136 -0.23 -5.14 20.83
C LEU A 136 -0.51 -4.13 21.96
N HIS A 137 0.16 -2.97 21.95
CA HIS A 137 -0.07 -1.92 22.94
C HIS A 137 -1.48 -1.35 22.85
N CYS A 138 -2.02 -1.22 21.65
CA CYS A 138 -3.39 -0.75 21.43
C CYS A 138 -4.46 -1.84 21.62
N GLY A 139 -4.08 -3.08 21.94
CA GLY A 139 -5.03 -4.18 22.11
C GLY A 139 -5.70 -4.61 20.78
N VAL A 140 -5.10 -4.31 19.64
CA VAL A 140 -5.64 -4.65 18.33
C VAL A 140 -5.22 -6.08 17.95
N GLN A 141 -6.20 -6.93 17.63
CA GLN A 141 -5.94 -8.27 17.13
C GLN A 141 -5.27 -8.20 15.76
N THR A 142 -4.09 -8.79 15.67
CA THR A 142 -3.24 -8.69 14.49
C THR A 142 -2.77 -10.07 14.05
N HIS A 143 -2.82 -10.31 12.76
CA HIS A 143 -2.21 -11.46 12.09
C HIS A 143 -1.01 -11.03 11.28
N GLU A 144 -0.22 -11.99 10.85
CA GLU A 144 0.88 -11.83 9.89
C GLU A 144 0.57 -12.67 8.67
N GLY A 145 0.93 -12.20 7.48
CA GLY A 145 0.64 -13.00 6.30
C GLY A 145 1.23 -12.48 5.01
N VAL A 146 1.25 -13.36 4.03
CA VAL A 146 1.63 -13.09 2.65
C VAL A 146 0.39 -12.65 1.85
N MET A 147 0.52 -11.57 1.11
CA MET A 147 -0.54 -11.06 0.26
C MET A 147 -0.35 -11.54 -1.18
N MET A 148 -1.38 -12.10 -1.83
CA MET A 148 -1.38 -12.27 -3.28
C MET A 148 -2.11 -11.12 -3.94
N TRP A 149 -1.43 -10.47 -4.88
CA TRP A 149 -1.99 -9.37 -5.64
C TRP A 149 -2.71 -9.86 -6.90
N PHE A 150 -3.91 -9.34 -7.12
CA PHE A 150 -4.72 -9.52 -8.32
C PHE A 150 -4.98 -8.16 -8.97
N SER A 151 -5.08 -8.12 -10.29
CA SER A 151 -5.24 -6.86 -11.02
C SER A 151 -6.62 -6.20 -10.84
N GLY A 152 -7.65 -6.96 -10.47
CA GLY A 152 -9.03 -6.46 -10.49
C GLY A 152 -9.55 -6.19 -11.92
N PRO A 153 -10.67 -5.48 -12.11
CA PRO A 153 -11.63 -5.01 -11.11
C PRO A 153 -12.63 -6.07 -10.61
N SER A 154 -12.52 -7.31 -11.09
CA SER A 154 -13.32 -8.42 -10.55
C SER A 154 -12.68 -8.96 -9.26
N PHE A 155 -13.53 -9.44 -8.34
CA PHE A 155 -13.07 -10.26 -7.22
C PHE A 155 -12.70 -11.66 -7.71
N GLU A 156 -11.91 -12.34 -6.90
CA GLU A 156 -11.40 -13.68 -7.18
C GLU A 156 -12.52 -14.71 -7.18
N THR A 157 -12.44 -15.64 -8.13
CA THR A 157 -13.29 -16.83 -8.15
C THR A 157 -12.92 -17.80 -7.01
N PRO A 158 -13.81 -18.73 -6.62
CA PRO A 158 -13.47 -19.77 -5.64
C PRO A 158 -12.23 -20.60 -6.02
N ALA A 159 -11.98 -20.79 -7.31
CA ALA A 159 -10.79 -21.50 -7.81
C ALA A 159 -9.51 -20.68 -7.62
N GLU A 160 -9.56 -19.37 -7.86
CA GLU A 160 -8.45 -18.44 -7.63
C GLU A 160 -8.13 -18.32 -6.14
N ILE A 161 -9.13 -18.28 -5.26
CA ILE A 161 -8.91 -18.32 -3.80
C ILE A 161 -8.23 -19.63 -3.37
N LYS A 162 -8.65 -20.77 -3.95
CA LYS A 162 -7.97 -22.05 -3.67
C LYS A 162 -6.53 -22.04 -4.18
N MET A 163 -6.29 -21.47 -5.36
CA MET A 163 -4.95 -21.30 -5.93
C MET A 163 -4.10 -20.42 -5.03
N ALA A 164 -4.59 -19.25 -4.63
CA ALA A 164 -3.87 -18.31 -3.74
C ALA A 164 -3.42 -19.01 -2.45
N ARG A 165 -4.33 -19.73 -1.80
CA ARG A 165 -4.01 -20.53 -0.60
C ARG A 165 -2.96 -21.59 -0.87
N THR A 166 -3.05 -22.31 -2.00
CA THR A 166 -2.09 -23.36 -2.37
C THR A 166 -0.70 -22.80 -2.63
N LEU A 167 -0.61 -21.58 -3.16
CA LEU A 167 0.65 -20.88 -3.42
C LEU A 167 1.22 -20.18 -2.19
N GLY A 168 0.55 -20.26 -1.04
CA GLY A 168 1.06 -19.74 0.23
C GLY A 168 0.60 -18.33 0.59
N ALA A 169 -0.43 -17.80 -0.09
CA ALA A 169 -1.04 -16.55 0.33
C ALA A 169 -1.95 -16.74 1.54
N ASP A 170 -2.01 -15.74 2.41
CA ASP A 170 -2.89 -15.63 3.55
C ASP A 170 -4.05 -14.67 3.29
N VAL A 171 -3.81 -13.67 2.44
CA VAL A 171 -4.78 -12.66 2.02
C VAL A 171 -4.63 -12.35 0.54
N VAL A 172 -5.68 -11.77 -0.06
CA VAL A 172 -5.70 -11.30 -1.45
C VAL A 172 -6.08 -9.83 -1.49
N SER A 173 -5.54 -9.09 -2.46
CA SER A 173 -5.82 -7.66 -2.66
C SER A 173 -5.58 -7.25 -4.10
N THR A 174 -6.23 -6.17 -4.53
CA THR A 174 -5.95 -5.50 -5.81
C THR A 174 -5.03 -4.28 -5.65
N SER A 175 -4.56 -4.01 -4.43
CA SER A 175 -3.79 -2.81 -4.06
C SER A 175 -2.42 -3.16 -3.51
N MET A 176 -1.58 -2.16 -3.32
CA MET A 176 -0.30 -2.16 -2.60
C MET A 176 0.90 -2.77 -3.34
N ALA A 177 0.77 -3.89 -4.05
CA ALA A 177 1.94 -4.53 -4.65
C ALA A 177 2.68 -3.62 -5.66
N PRO A 178 2.00 -2.85 -6.52
CA PRO A 178 2.69 -1.87 -7.37
C PRO A 178 3.48 -0.83 -6.58
N GLU A 179 2.89 -0.27 -5.52
CA GLU A 179 3.54 0.74 -4.67
C GLU A 179 4.70 0.19 -3.83
N VAL A 180 4.65 -1.10 -3.47
CA VAL A 180 5.79 -1.77 -2.81
C VAL A 180 6.96 -1.99 -3.77
N ILE A 181 6.68 -2.18 -5.07
CA ILE A 181 7.70 -2.37 -6.10
C ILE A 181 8.35 -1.03 -6.50
N LEU A 182 7.56 0.06 -6.52
CA LEU A 182 8.03 1.43 -6.77
C LEU A 182 8.95 1.93 -5.65
#